data_96433364802c3f84fd8f5e36845bc836
#
_entry.id   96433364802c3f84fd8f5e36845bc836
#
_cell.length_a   1.000
_cell.length_b   1.000
_cell.length_c   1.000
_cell.angle_alpha   90.00
_cell.angle_beta   90.00
_cell.angle_gamma   90.00
#
_symmetry.space_group_name_H-M   'P 1'
#
loop_
_entity.id
_entity.type
_entity.pdbx_description
1 polymer ?
#
loop_
_entity_poly.entity_id
_entity_poly.type
_entity_poly.pdbx_seq_one_letter_code
_entity_poly.pdbx_strand_id
1 'polypeptide(L)'
;KAQVRDSQLQQDIEARGAYGLLPGPELASDQVRLSDFGEGIDEVENHRTISLEHSPSNFNVSTRNYTPPERKYLLVLPCSKTKPYAESKTHRAVLDKLTPIRDSIHKVTVSGMYGPVPEEFEEEQPVMQYEYVLSAEDEQQIQLVTERVTEYLNKYGEHYDEIVGYATSKNYRQVIENAFEDYGEGIVLPQEPRARRFREHFRN
;
A
#
# COMPACT_ATOMS: atom_id res chain seq x y z
N LYS A 1 -0.68 -23.09 27.00
CA LYS A 1 0.48 -22.48 26.29
C LYS A 1 0.15 -21.13 25.67
N ALA A 2 -1.07 -20.86 25.20
CA ALA A 2 -1.52 -19.57 24.68
C ALA A 2 -1.64 -18.52 25.79
N GLN A 3 -2.26 -18.87 26.89
CA GLN A 3 -2.51 -17.98 28.03
C GLN A 3 -1.23 -17.43 28.68
N VAL A 4 -0.13 -18.23 28.67
CA VAL A 4 1.17 -17.81 29.18
C VAL A 4 1.86 -16.80 28.24
N ARG A 5 1.62 -16.92 26.92
CA ARG A 5 2.17 -15.97 25.94
C ARG A 5 1.46 -14.62 25.99
N ASP A 6 0.15 -14.61 26.23
CA ASP A 6 -0.60 -13.35 26.33
C ASP A 6 -0.20 -12.56 27.58
N SER A 7 0.02 -13.25 28.72
CA SER A 7 0.48 -12.60 29.94
C SER A 7 1.89 -12.06 29.84
N GLN A 8 2.78 -12.75 29.10
CA GLN A 8 4.15 -12.30 28.88
C GLN A 8 4.19 -11.08 27.94
N LEU A 9 3.36 -11.11 26.89
CA LEU A 9 3.21 -9.99 25.95
C LEU A 9 2.67 -8.75 26.67
N GLN A 10 1.70 -8.93 27.57
CA GLN A 10 1.13 -7.86 28.36
C GLN A 10 2.15 -7.25 29.33
N GLN A 11 2.94 -8.07 30.01
CA GLN A 11 4.04 -7.62 30.86
C GLN A 11 5.14 -6.90 30.06
N ASP A 12 5.46 -7.37 28.88
CA ASP A 12 6.44 -6.73 27.99
C ASP A 12 5.94 -5.37 27.47
N ILE A 13 4.64 -5.24 27.22
CA ILE A 13 4.01 -3.98 26.83
C ILE A 13 4.04 -2.97 27.99
N GLU A 14 3.70 -3.44 29.20
CA GLU A 14 3.72 -2.63 30.42
C GLU A 14 5.15 -2.20 30.80
N ALA A 15 6.13 -3.11 30.70
CA ALA A 15 7.52 -2.83 31.02
C ALA A 15 8.23 -1.87 30.04
N ARG A 16 7.76 -1.81 28.79
CA ARG A 16 8.36 -0.94 27.76
C ARG A 16 7.72 0.43 27.67
N GLY A 17 6.68 0.70 28.47
CA GLY A 17 5.91 1.95 28.33
C GLY A 17 5.48 2.14 26.87
N ALA A 18 4.95 1.09 26.26
CA ALA A 18 4.83 0.88 24.82
C ALA A 18 3.97 1.90 24.16
N TYR A 19 3.86 2.90 24.33
CA TYR A 19 3.25 4.11 23.74
C TYR A 19 3.44 5.24 24.77
N GLY A 20 4.56 5.87 24.85
CA GLY A 20 4.90 6.96 25.78
C GLY A 20 3.82 8.01 26.12
N LEU A 21 2.58 7.62 25.97
CA LEU A 21 1.36 8.39 26.21
C LEU A 21 0.34 7.66 27.13
N LEU A 22 0.59 6.38 27.45
CA LEU A 22 -0.22 5.69 28.44
C LEU A 22 0.59 5.63 29.74
N PRO A 23 0.19 6.34 30.75
CA PRO A 23 0.73 6.16 32.08
C PRO A 23 0.47 4.73 32.50
N GLY A 24 1.34 4.19 33.33
CA GLY A 24 1.28 2.81 33.79
C GLY A 24 -0.07 2.40 34.40
N PRO A 25 -0.18 1.15 34.88
CA PRO A 25 -1.45 0.54 35.29
C PRO A 25 -2.30 1.36 36.26
N GLU A 26 -1.71 2.28 36.97
CA GLU A 26 -2.41 3.15 37.92
C GLU A 26 -3.34 4.18 37.26
N LEU A 27 -3.14 4.50 35.98
CA LEU A 27 -4.02 5.43 35.26
C LEU A 27 -5.07 4.71 34.40
N ALA A 28 -4.92 3.43 34.19
CA ALA A 28 -5.97 2.62 33.58
C ALA A 28 -7.18 2.39 34.49
N SER A 29 -7.04 2.62 35.80
CA SER A 29 -8.14 2.52 36.78
C SER A 29 -8.89 3.85 36.99
N ASP A 30 -8.27 4.97 36.67
CA ASP A 30 -8.93 6.26 36.65
C ASP A 30 -9.53 6.46 35.26
N GLN A 31 -10.84 6.45 35.17
CA GLN A 31 -11.55 6.78 33.93
C GLN A 31 -11.13 8.21 33.53
N VAL A 32 -10.10 8.28 32.70
CA VAL A 32 -9.67 9.54 32.08
C VAL A 32 -10.85 10.01 31.24
N ARG A 33 -11.50 11.08 31.67
CA ARG A 33 -12.61 11.67 30.94
C ARG A 33 -12.05 12.52 29.81
N LEU A 34 -12.76 12.59 28.70
CA LEU A 34 -12.39 13.47 27.57
C LEU A 34 -12.16 14.93 28.00
N SER A 35 -12.77 15.36 29.13
CA SER A 35 -12.58 16.67 29.76
C SER A 35 -11.23 16.90 30.42
N ASP A 36 -10.45 15.81 30.65
CA ASP A 36 -9.13 15.88 31.31
C ASP A 36 -8.02 16.17 30.29
N PHE A 37 -8.32 16.01 29.00
CA PHE A 37 -7.53 16.55 27.90
C PHE A 37 -8.07 17.95 27.59
N GLY A 38 -7.43 18.93 28.15
CA GLY A 38 -7.85 20.32 27.99
C GLY A 38 -8.18 20.64 26.54
N GLU A 39 -9.37 21.24 26.34
CA GLU A 39 -9.87 21.78 25.09
C GLU A 39 -9.67 20.90 23.85
N GLY A 40 -10.44 19.78 23.77
CA GLY A 40 -10.44 18.80 22.66
C GLY A 40 -10.91 19.35 21.30
N ILE A 41 -10.92 20.66 21.11
CA ILE A 41 -11.17 21.31 19.82
C ILE A 41 -9.89 21.31 18.98
N ASP A 42 -8.75 21.50 19.60
CA ASP A 42 -7.46 21.55 18.88
C ASP A 42 -7.01 20.17 18.38
N GLU A 43 -7.30 19.08 19.11
CA GLU A 43 -6.99 17.72 18.64
C GLU A 43 -7.91 17.29 17.50
N VAL A 44 -9.18 17.68 17.50
CA VAL A 44 -10.10 17.39 16.39
C VAL A 44 -9.72 18.18 15.14
N GLU A 45 -9.25 19.41 15.30
CA GLU A 45 -8.72 20.20 14.19
C GLU A 45 -7.38 19.65 13.69
N ASN A 46 -6.47 19.22 14.56
CA ASN A 46 -5.23 18.57 14.17
C ASN A 46 -5.46 17.24 13.44
N HIS A 47 -6.39 16.40 13.89
CA HIS A 47 -6.76 15.20 13.15
C HIS A 47 -7.39 15.50 11.79
N ARG A 48 -8.19 16.55 11.69
CA ARG A 48 -8.72 17.02 10.39
C ARG A 48 -7.62 17.61 9.51
N THR A 49 -6.70 18.37 10.08
CA THR A 49 -5.57 18.95 9.35
C THR A 49 -4.62 17.87 8.83
N ILE A 50 -4.31 16.86 9.65
CA ILE A 50 -3.50 15.71 9.23
C ILE A 50 -4.20 14.92 8.11
N SER A 51 -5.52 14.74 8.17
CA SER A 51 -6.27 14.07 7.11
C SER A 51 -6.40 14.89 5.83
N LEU A 52 -6.29 16.21 5.91
CA LEU A 52 -6.27 17.11 4.75
C LEU A 52 -4.89 17.15 4.08
N GLU A 53 -3.81 16.95 4.82
CA GLU A 53 -2.45 16.84 4.26
C GLU A 53 -2.27 15.59 3.39
N HIS A 54 -3.04 14.52 3.65
CA HIS A 54 -2.99 13.26 2.92
C HIS A 54 -4.28 12.97 2.15
N SER A 55 -4.61 13.86 1.23
CA SER A 55 -5.75 13.68 0.32
C SER A 55 -5.36 12.90 -0.93
N PRO A 56 -6.26 12.07 -1.51
CA PRO A 56 -6.05 11.45 -2.81
C PRO A 56 -5.69 12.44 -3.93
N SER A 57 -6.03 13.72 -3.77
CA SER A 57 -5.68 14.79 -4.72
C SER A 57 -4.22 15.22 -4.67
N ASN A 58 -3.46 14.87 -3.63
CA ASN A 58 -2.07 15.30 -3.48
C ASN A 58 -1.13 14.61 -4.48
N PHE A 59 -1.53 13.46 -5.00
CA PHE A 59 -0.80 12.77 -6.05
C PHE A 59 -1.76 12.03 -6.99
N ASN A 60 -1.61 12.28 -8.29
CA ASN A 60 -2.21 11.48 -9.35
C ASN A 60 -1.30 11.57 -10.59
N VAL A 61 -0.67 10.46 -10.95
CA VAL A 61 0.27 10.41 -12.09
C VAL A 61 -0.41 10.70 -13.42
N SER A 62 -1.69 10.32 -13.58
CA SER A 62 -2.42 10.52 -14.83
C SER A 62 -2.67 12.00 -15.15
N THR A 63 -2.68 12.87 -14.15
CA THR A 63 -2.83 14.33 -14.33
C THR A 63 -1.51 15.05 -14.60
N ARG A 64 -0.39 14.35 -14.54
CA ARG A 64 0.94 14.91 -14.71
C ARG A 64 1.39 14.82 -16.18
N ASN A 65 2.34 15.70 -16.52
CA ASN A 65 3.09 15.56 -17.76
C ASN A 65 4.19 14.50 -17.55
N TYR A 66 3.79 13.23 -17.67
CA TYR A 66 4.62 12.06 -17.44
C TYR A 66 4.65 11.18 -18.68
N THR A 67 5.80 10.64 -18.98
CA THR A 67 6.01 9.62 -20.01
C THR A 67 6.74 8.45 -19.36
N PRO A 68 6.17 7.23 -19.39
CA PRO A 68 6.83 6.05 -18.85
C PRO A 68 8.18 5.80 -19.55
N PRO A 69 9.13 5.18 -18.86
CA PRO A 69 10.36 4.73 -19.50
C PRO A 69 10.06 3.64 -20.53
N GLU A 70 10.85 3.58 -21.58
CA GLU A 70 10.76 2.51 -22.58
C GLU A 70 11.19 1.18 -21.94
N ARG A 71 10.21 0.40 -21.50
CA ARG A 71 10.35 -0.92 -20.91
C ARG A 71 9.36 -1.87 -21.56
N LYS A 72 9.76 -3.13 -21.63
CA LYS A 72 8.96 -4.18 -22.26
C LYS A 72 7.77 -4.63 -21.41
N TYR A 73 7.96 -4.68 -20.09
CA TYR A 73 7.01 -5.24 -19.14
C TYR A 73 6.56 -4.21 -18.14
N LEU A 74 5.25 -4.14 -17.89
CA LEU A 74 4.70 -3.43 -16.75
C LEU A 74 4.48 -4.40 -15.59
N LEU A 75 5.13 -4.15 -14.45
CA LEU A 75 4.92 -4.90 -13.22
C LEU A 75 4.12 -4.07 -12.22
N VAL A 76 2.90 -4.52 -11.91
CA VAL A 76 2.00 -3.85 -10.96
C VAL A 76 2.03 -4.57 -9.62
N LEU A 77 2.46 -3.88 -8.56
CA LEU A 77 2.57 -4.40 -7.21
C LEU A 77 1.69 -3.62 -6.23
N PRO A 78 1.16 -4.24 -5.17
CA PRO A 78 0.51 -3.52 -4.09
C PRO A 78 1.52 -2.71 -3.28
N CYS A 79 1.07 -1.62 -2.67
CA CYS A 79 1.90 -0.84 -1.77
C CYS A 79 2.28 -1.62 -0.50
N SER A 80 3.24 -1.08 0.22
CA SER A 80 3.67 -1.59 1.53
C SER A 80 3.74 -0.46 2.55
N LYS A 81 3.81 -0.83 3.84
CA LYS A 81 4.04 0.14 4.92
C LYS A 81 5.46 0.72 4.87
N THR A 82 6.43 -0.05 4.35
CA THR A 82 7.80 0.42 4.18
C THR A 82 7.89 1.36 2.98
N LYS A 83 8.58 2.46 3.14
CA LYS A 83 8.82 3.48 2.12
C LYS A 83 10.30 3.87 2.06
N PRO A 84 10.82 4.13 0.87
CA PRO A 84 10.17 3.92 -0.43
C PRO A 84 9.79 2.44 -0.62
N TYR A 85 8.81 2.16 -1.49
CA TYR A 85 8.27 0.80 -1.64
C TYR A 85 9.32 -0.23 -2.06
N ALA A 86 10.30 0.19 -2.86
CA ALA A 86 11.42 -0.65 -3.29
C ALA A 86 12.20 -1.27 -2.11
N GLU A 87 12.21 -0.63 -0.94
CA GLU A 87 12.88 -1.13 0.26
C GLU A 87 12.08 -2.19 1.02
N SER A 88 10.81 -2.38 0.69
CA SER A 88 9.99 -3.38 1.37
C SER A 88 10.47 -4.81 1.07
N LYS A 89 10.30 -5.69 2.05
CA LYS A 89 10.67 -7.11 1.90
C LYS A 89 9.98 -7.78 0.73
N THR A 90 8.71 -7.44 0.48
CA THR A 90 7.92 -8.02 -0.60
C THR A 90 8.43 -7.54 -1.95
N HIS A 91 8.63 -6.22 -2.14
CA HIS A 91 9.13 -5.69 -3.40
C HIS A 91 10.54 -6.20 -3.70
N ARG A 92 11.45 -6.18 -2.72
CA ARG A 92 12.79 -6.77 -2.88
C ARG A 92 12.72 -8.25 -3.30
N ALA A 93 11.92 -9.06 -2.62
CA ALA A 93 11.80 -10.48 -2.93
C ALA A 93 11.26 -10.75 -4.34
N VAL A 94 10.41 -9.88 -4.87
CA VAL A 94 9.92 -9.96 -6.26
C VAL A 94 11.01 -9.50 -7.21
N LEU A 95 11.59 -8.32 -6.99
CA LEU A 95 12.60 -7.72 -7.86
C LEU A 95 13.89 -8.55 -7.93
N ASP A 96 14.34 -9.14 -6.81
CA ASP A 96 15.50 -10.02 -6.77
C ASP A 96 15.34 -11.24 -7.71
N LYS A 97 14.13 -11.76 -7.80
CA LYS A 97 13.85 -12.88 -8.72
C LYS A 97 13.78 -12.46 -10.18
N LEU A 98 13.50 -11.21 -10.44
CA LEU A 98 13.40 -10.62 -11.76
C LEU A 98 14.70 -9.92 -12.19
N THR A 99 15.77 -10.02 -11.39
CA THR A 99 17.09 -9.43 -11.69
C THR A 99 17.58 -9.68 -13.13
N PRO A 100 17.44 -10.90 -13.71
CA PRO A 100 17.91 -11.13 -15.06
C PRO A 100 17.21 -10.31 -16.16
N ILE A 101 16.01 -9.81 -15.89
CA ILE A 101 15.20 -9.02 -16.83
C ILE A 101 14.82 -7.65 -16.28
N ARG A 102 15.45 -7.22 -15.17
CA ARG A 102 15.09 -6.00 -14.45
C ARG A 102 15.05 -4.76 -15.34
N ASP A 103 16.01 -4.65 -16.25
CA ASP A 103 16.12 -3.53 -17.18
C ASP A 103 14.98 -3.46 -18.22
N SER A 104 14.24 -4.54 -18.37
CA SER A 104 13.06 -4.60 -19.24
C SER A 104 11.74 -4.36 -18.49
N ILE A 105 11.78 -4.16 -17.18
CA ILE A 105 10.60 -4.02 -16.33
C ILE A 105 10.46 -2.58 -15.87
N HIS A 106 9.27 -2.02 -16.05
CA HIS A 106 8.81 -0.84 -15.35
C HIS A 106 7.90 -1.25 -14.19
N LYS A 107 8.23 -0.83 -12.98
CA LYS A 107 7.45 -1.14 -11.79
C LYS A 107 6.49 0.00 -11.46
N VAL A 108 5.22 -0.33 -11.25
CA VAL A 108 4.20 0.58 -10.74
C VAL A 108 3.59 0.00 -9.48
N THR A 109 3.56 0.79 -8.42
CA THR A 109 3.00 0.39 -7.13
C THR A 109 1.60 0.96 -6.98
N VAL A 110 0.62 0.11 -6.67
CA VAL A 110 -0.75 0.55 -6.38
C VAL A 110 -0.83 1.01 -4.93
N SER A 111 -0.86 2.30 -4.73
CA SER A 111 -1.11 2.94 -3.45
C SER A 111 -2.59 2.86 -3.08
N GLY A 112 -2.91 2.53 -1.84
CA GLY A 112 -4.28 2.59 -1.34
C GLY A 112 -4.87 3.99 -1.30
N MET A 113 -4.04 5.02 -1.25
CA MET A 113 -4.45 6.43 -1.24
C MET A 113 -4.49 7.04 -2.65
N TYR A 114 -3.43 6.80 -3.42
CA TYR A 114 -3.18 7.56 -4.65
C TYR A 114 -3.46 6.80 -5.94
N GLY A 115 -3.64 5.48 -5.88
CA GLY A 115 -3.67 4.63 -7.07
C GLY A 115 -2.26 4.33 -7.59
N PRO A 116 -2.02 4.37 -8.89
CA PRO A 116 -0.74 3.99 -9.46
C PRO A 116 0.36 5.02 -9.14
N VAL A 117 1.46 4.51 -8.62
CA VAL A 117 2.70 5.24 -8.32
C VAL A 117 3.83 4.56 -9.09
N PRO A 118 4.28 5.10 -10.23
CA PRO A 118 5.48 4.66 -10.91
C PRO A 118 6.72 4.75 -10.02
N GLU A 119 7.69 3.89 -10.25
CA GLU A 119 8.89 3.81 -9.41
C GLU A 119 9.69 5.12 -9.34
N GLU A 120 9.58 5.96 -10.36
CA GLU A 120 10.22 7.28 -10.42
C GLU A 120 9.66 8.28 -9.39
N PHE A 121 8.45 8.01 -8.88
CA PHE A 121 7.75 8.90 -7.93
C PHE A 121 7.66 8.33 -6.51
N GLU A 122 8.25 7.16 -6.23
CA GLU A 122 8.14 6.51 -4.92
C GLU A 122 8.77 7.31 -3.78
N GLU A 123 9.73 8.17 -4.08
CA GLU A 123 10.42 9.04 -3.12
C GLU A 123 9.79 10.43 -3.00
N GLU A 124 8.72 10.72 -3.75
CA GLU A 124 8.04 12.00 -3.61
C GLU A 124 7.35 12.14 -2.25
N GLN A 125 7.38 13.36 -1.72
CA GLN A 125 6.91 13.68 -0.38
C GLN A 125 5.47 13.18 -0.09
N PRO A 126 4.47 13.38 -0.94
CA PRO A 126 3.13 12.85 -0.69
C PRO A 126 3.12 11.32 -0.58
N VAL A 127 3.92 10.63 -1.40
CA VAL A 127 4.00 9.17 -1.42
C VAL A 127 4.73 8.64 -0.19
N MET A 128 5.76 9.32 0.28
CA MET A 128 6.56 8.92 1.44
C MET A 128 5.84 9.12 2.77
N GLN A 129 4.94 10.08 2.87
CA GLN A 129 4.40 10.53 4.16
C GLN A 129 3.07 9.91 4.56
N TYR A 130 2.29 9.34 3.63
CA TYR A 130 0.99 8.78 3.99
C TYR A 130 1.09 7.36 4.59
N GLU A 131 0.16 7.02 5.48
CA GLU A 131 0.05 5.71 6.15
C GLU A 131 -1.34 5.08 5.96
N TYR A 132 -1.91 5.18 4.76
CA TYR A 132 -3.20 4.58 4.49
C TYR A 132 -3.06 3.16 3.93
N VAL A 133 -3.82 2.22 4.48
CA VAL A 133 -3.95 0.85 3.98
C VAL A 133 -5.37 0.63 3.47
N LEU A 134 -5.49 0.16 2.24
CA LEU A 134 -6.78 -0.08 1.61
C LEU A 134 -7.57 -1.14 2.39
N SER A 135 -8.71 -0.73 2.98
CA SER A 135 -9.62 -1.61 3.69
C SER A 135 -10.66 -2.21 2.73
N ALA A 136 -11.08 -3.46 2.99
CA ALA A 136 -12.16 -4.09 2.24
C ALA A 136 -13.53 -3.43 2.47
N GLU A 137 -13.65 -2.67 3.56
CA GLU A 137 -14.87 -1.97 3.96
C GLU A 137 -14.99 -0.57 3.31
N ASP A 138 -13.90 -0.08 2.73
CA ASP A 138 -13.85 1.23 2.06
C ASP A 138 -14.08 1.07 0.56
N GLU A 139 -15.33 0.79 0.19
CA GLU A 139 -15.74 0.59 -1.22
C GLU A 139 -15.44 1.82 -2.08
N GLN A 140 -15.62 3.03 -1.55
CA GLN A 140 -15.37 4.26 -2.29
C GLN A 140 -13.89 4.41 -2.64
N GLN A 141 -13.00 4.07 -1.70
CA GLN A 141 -11.58 4.13 -1.94
C GLN A 141 -11.10 3.01 -2.87
N ILE A 142 -11.67 1.81 -2.75
CA ILE A 142 -11.44 0.71 -3.70
C ILE A 142 -11.80 1.13 -5.10
N GLN A 143 -12.98 1.72 -5.29
CA GLN A 143 -13.43 2.21 -6.59
C GLN A 143 -12.49 3.29 -7.13
N LEU A 144 -12.17 4.32 -6.33
CA LEU A 144 -11.27 5.39 -6.73
C LEU A 144 -9.90 4.86 -7.19
N VAL A 145 -9.33 3.92 -6.43
CA VAL A 145 -8.02 3.34 -6.76
C VAL A 145 -8.10 2.50 -8.03
N THR A 146 -9.19 1.72 -8.21
CA THR A 146 -9.44 0.94 -9.43
C THR A 146 -9.53 1.86 -10.65
N GLU A 147 -10.36 2.89 -10.59
CA GLU A 147 -10.52 3.88 -11.66
C GLU A 147 -9.18 4.52 -12.06
N ARG A 148 -8.36 4.88 -11.08
CA ARG A 148 -7.03 5.47 -11.33
C ARG A 148 -6.03 4.49 -11.96
N VAL A 149 -6.09 3.22 -11.59
CA VAL A 149 -5.26 2.18 -12.24
C VAL A 149 -5.73 1.97 -13.67
N THR A 150 -7.04 1.89 -13.91
CA THR A 150 -7.63 1.78 -15.25
C THR A 150 -7.27 3.00 -16.11
N GLU A 151 -7.36 4.22 -15.56
CA GLU A 151 -6.94 5.45 -16.25
C GLU A 151 -5.46 5.42 -16.64
N TYR A 152 -4.60 4.96 -15.73
CA TYR A 152 -3.18 4.78 -16.01
C TYR A 152 -2.93 3.80 -17.17
N LEU A 153 -3.60 2.66 -17.14
CA LEU A 153 -3.49 1.63 -18.18
C LEU A 153 -4.01 2.15 -19.53
N ASN A 154 -5.15 2.82 -19.56
CA ASN A 154 -5.67 3.42 -20.78
C ASN A 154 -4.74 4.46 -21.40
N LYS A 155 -3.98 5.17 -20.55
CA LYS A 155 -3.05 6.21 -21.02
C LYS A 155 -1.69 5.66 -21.43
N TYR A 156 -1.22 4.63 -20.76
CA TYR A 156 0.16 4.16 -20.88
C TYR A 156 0.31 2.67 -21.17
N GLY A 157 -0.76 1.88 -21.11
CA GLY A 157 -0.69 0.41 -21.24
C GLY A 157 -0.09 -0.04 -22.58
N GLU A 158 -0.39 0.67 -23.67
CA GLU A 158 0.14 0.36 -25.00
C GLU A 158 1.67 0.51 -25.14
N HIS A 159 2.34 1.12 -24.15
CA HIS A 159 3.80 1.22 -24.12
C HIS A 159 4.47 -0.12 -23.76
N TYR A 160 3.71 -1.10 -23.26
CA TYR A 160 4.24 -2.36 -22.76
C TYR A 160 3.78 -3.53 -23.61
N ASP A 161 4.65 -4.50 -23.84
CA ASP A 161 4.30 -5.75 -24.52
C ASP A 161 3.46 -6.67 -23.63
N GLU A 162 3.68 -6.64 -22.32
CA GLU A 162 2.94 -7.41 -21.32
C GLU A 162 2.72 -6.63 -20.02
N ILE A 163 1.54 -6.84 -19.42
CA ILE A 163 1.14 -6.24 -18.14
C ILE A 163 0.91 -7.36 -17.13
N VAL A 164 1.67 -7.33 -16.03
CA VAL A 164 1.63 -8.35 -14.99
C VAL A 164 1.40 -7.72 -13.64
N GLY A 165 0.33 -8.12 -12.96
CA GLY A 165 0.07 -7.82 -11.55
C GLY A 165 0.56 -8.95 -10.65
N TYR A 166 1.13 -8.61 -9.50
CA TYR A 166 1.42 -9.58 -8.46
C TYR A 166 0.87 -9.10 -7.12
N ALA A 167 -0.21 -9.72 -6.66
CA ALA A 167 -0.86 -9.36 -5.40
C ALA A 167 -1.34 -10.59 -4.63
N THR A 168 -0.96 -10.68 -3.37
CA THR A 168 -1.39 -11.73 -2.44
C THR A 168 -2.45 -11.25 -1.46
N SER A 169 -2.57 -9.93 -1.24
CA SER A 169 -3.63 -9.35 -0.41
C SER A 169 -4.92 -9.21 -1.20
N LYS A 170 -6.04 -9.60 -0.59
CA LYS A 170 -7.35 -9.67 -1.25
C LYS A 170 -7.78 -8.33 -1.87
N ASN A 171 -7.63 -7.23 -1.12
CA ASN A 171 -8.14 -5.92 -1.54
C ASN A 171 -7.36 -5.36 -2.74
N TYR A 172 -6.03 -5.40 -2.68
CA TYR A 172 -5.19 -4.93 -3.78
C TYR A 172 -5.30 -5.85 -5.01
N ARG A 173 -5.46 -7.15 -4.77
CA ARG A 173 -5.71 -8.09 -5.86
C ARG A 173 -6.99 -7.75 -6.59
N GLN A 174 -8.07 -7.52 -5.87
CA GLN A 174 -9.36 -7.13 -6.44
C GLN A 174 -9.25 -5.84 -7.28
N VAL A 175 -8.56 -4.82 -6.76
CA VAL A 175 -8.31 -3.57 -7.49
C VAL A 175 -7.58 -3.83 -8.80
N ILE A 176 -6.50 -4.61 -8.76
CA ILE A 176 -5.68 -4.88 -9.94
C ILE A 176 -6.45 -5.75 -10.96
N GLU A 177 -7.17 -6.77 -10.49
CA GLU A 177 -8.00 -7.62 -11.35
C GLU A 177 -9.10 -6.81 -12.04
N ASN A 178 -9.84 -6.00 -11.30
CA ASN A 178 -10.88 -5.14 -11.86
C ASN A 178 -10.32 -4.15 -12.89
N ALA A 179 -9.20 -3.50 -12.58
CA ALA A 179 -8.58 -2.56 -13.49
C ALA A 179 -8.06 -3.22 -14.78
N PHE A 180 -7.53 -4.45 -14.69
CA PHE A 180 -7.10 -5.22 -15.86
C PHE A 180 -8.29 -5.69 -16.70
N GLU A 181 -9.39 -6.07 -16.04
CA GLU A 181 -10.64 -6.42 -16.73
C GLU A 181 -11.21 -5.20 -17.47
N ASP A 182 -11.27 -4.04 -16.83
CA ASP A 182 -11.75 -2.79 -17.43
C ASP A 182 -10.86 -2.32 -18.59
N TYR A 183 -9.54 -2.53 -18.49
CA TYR A 183 -8.60 -2.21 -19.57
C TYR A 183 -8.63 -3.24 -20.71
N GLY A 184 -9.00 -4.49 -20.40
CA GLY A 184 -9.11 -5.60 -21.35
C GLY A 184 -7.84 -6.44 -21.53
N GLU A 185 -6.75 -6.16 -20.79
CA GLU A 185 -5.49 -6.88 -20.88
C GLU A 185 -4.76 -6.93 -19.53
N GLY A 186 -3.91 -7.94 -19.34
CA GLY A 186 -3.08 -8.14 -18.18
C GLY A 186 -3.38 -9.43 -17.43
N ILE A 187 -2.41 -9.91 -16.68
CA ILE A 187 -2.55 -11.12 -15.84
C ILE A 187 -2.18 -10.81 -14.40
N VAL A 188 -2.92 -11.38 -13.44
CA VAL A 188 -2.62 -11.22 -12.02
C VAL A 188 -2.13 -12.54 -11.42
N LEU A 189 -0.96 -12.48 -10.82
CA LEU A 189 -0.29 -13.60 -10.16
C LEU A 189 -0.37 -13.48 -8.63
N PRO A 190 -0.32 -14.60 -7.89
CA PRO A 190 -0.43 -15.97 -8.38
C PRO A 190 -1.84 -16.24 -8.90
N GLN A 191 -2.01 -17.06 -9.92
CA GLN A 191 -3.34 -17.40 -10.46
C GLN A 191 -4.23 -18.12 -9.45
N GLU A 192 -3.61 -18.79 -8.46
CA GLU A 192 -4.30 -19.35 -7.31
C GLU A 192 -3.85 -18.63 -6.01
N PRO A 193 -4.74 -17.95 -5.28
CA PRO A 193 -4.37 -17.18 -4.09
C PRO A 193 -3.74 -17.97 -2.95
N ARG A 194 -3.80 -19.30 -2.99
CA ARG A 194 -3.33 -20.23 -1.94
C ARG A 194 -2.06 -21.00 -2.28
N ALA A 195 -1.56 -20.92 -3.48
CA ALA A 195 -0.37 -21.66 -3.84
C ALA A 195 0.90 -20.92 -3.40
N ARG A 196 1.63 -21.50 -2.48
CA ARG A 196 3.04 -21.19 -2.16
C ARG A 196 3.97 -21.43 -3.40
N ARG A 197 3.46 -21.35 -4.61
CA ARG A 197 4.12 -21.78 -5.87
C ARG A 197 4.63 -20.64 -6.73
N PHE A 198 5.13 -19.59 -6.09
CA PHE A 198 5.89 -18.57 -6.83
C PHE A 198 7.14 -19.14 -7.56
N ARG A 199 7.61 -20.32 -7.13
CA ARG A 199 8.84 -20.93 -7.68
C ARG A 199 8.68 -21.57 -9.04
N GLU A 200 7.49 -21.90 -9.49
CA GLU A 200 7.29 -22.70 -10.71
C GLU A 200 7.02 -21.86 -11.96
N HIS A 201 6.47 -20.67 -11.83
CA HIS A 201 6.05 -19.85 -12.97
C HIS A 201 7.20 -19.14 -13.70
N PHE A 202 8.33 -18.93 -13.02
CA PHE A 202 9.53 -18.30 -13.60
C PHE A 202 10.65 -19.29 -13.94
N ARG A 203 10.33 -20.56 -14.13
CA ARG A 203 11.31 -21.62 -14.43
C ARG A 203 11.31 -22.12 -15.87
N ASN A 204 10.53 -21.53 -16.76
CA ASN A 204 10.51 -21.87 -18.19
C ASN A 204 11.10 -20.75 -19.05
#